data_2982bc3815f07e453df1c5f2ad40ce36
#
_entry.id   2982bc3815f07e453df1c5f2ad40ce36
#
_cell.length_a   1.000
_cell.length_b   1.000
_cell.length_c   1.000
_cell.angle_alpha   90.00
_cell.angle_beta   90.00
_cell.angle_gamma   90.00
#
_symmetry.space_group_name_H-M   'P 1'
#
loop_
_entity.id
_entity.type
_entity.pdbx_description
1 polymer ?
#
loop_
_entity_poly.entity_id
_entity_poly.type
_entity_poly.pdbx_seq_one_letter_code
_entity_poly.pdbx_strand_id
1 'polypeptide(L)'
;MSGFILKLIAAATMLIDHAGFMLFPGQTWMRIIGRISYPLFAYSIAEGFRYTRNRVRYFLQIFLLGVGCQIVYTIAEGTLYFGILLTFSFSLVLMALLREVKAAWQGDETALGNRLTGRGLSAGMRSTLTTAAFFLCTILTAAVTMLVKVDYGFCGILVPLAAYLPESVKMRKGAFGVMLAVLSAVQWSLGDKVQIWCLFAMIPLLLYNGKPGKYRMKWFFYIFYPVHMAALYLISMIV
;
A
#
# COMPACT_ATOMS: atom_id res chain seq x y z
N MET A 1 17.38 7.57 -9.94
CA MET A 1 16.82 8.03 -8.64
C MET A 1 16.79 6.86 -7.67
N SER A 2 17.11 7.03 -6.39
CA SER A 2 17.10 5.96 -5.38
C SER A 2 15.74 5.83 -4.67
N GLY A 3 15.53 4.70 -3.99
CA GLY A 3 14.31 4.47 -3.19
C GLY A 3 14.15 5.44 -2.02
N PHE A 4 15.24 6.01 -1.50
CA PHE A 4 15.18 7.07 -0.50
C PHE A 4 14.56 8.36 -1.07
N ILE A 5 15.03 8.80 -2.24
CA ILE A 5 14.48 9.99 -2.92
C ILE A 5 13.02 9.77 -3.30
N LEU A 6 12.68 8.56 -3.77
CA LEU A 6 11.29 8.21 -4.09
C LEU A 6 10.36 8.40 -2.88
N LYS A 7 10.79 7.94 -1.69
CA LYS A 7 10.02 8.11 -0.45
C LYS A 7 9.98 9.55 0.05
N LEU A 8 11.03 10.35 -0.18
CA LEU A 8 10.99 11.79 0.14
C LEU A 8 9.97 12.53 -0.72
N ILE A 9 9.92 12.24 -2.03
CA ILE A 9 8.90 12.81 -2.91
C ILE A 9 7.51 12.39 -2.42
N ALA A 10 7.32 11.10 -2.09
CA ALA A 10 6.06 10.61 -1.56
C ALA A 10 5.64 11.32 -0.26
N ALA A 11 6.57 11.54 0.67
CA ALA A 11 6.29 12.24 1.93
C ALA A 11 5.97 13.72 1.70
N ALA A 12 6.72 14.41 0.84
CA ALA A 12 6.48 15.80 0.51
C ALA A 12 5.12 16.01 -0.16
N THR A 13 4.80 15.18 -1.16
CA THR A 13 3.49 15.25 -1.85
C THR A 13 2.34 14.86 -0.92
N MET A 14 2.55 13.95 0.05
CA MET A 14 1.56 13.60 1.07
C MET A 14 1.29 14.78 2.02
N LEU A 15 2.33 15.50 2.44
CA LEU A 15 2.17 16.69 3.28
C LEU A 15 1.37 17.77 2.55
N ILE A 16 1.66 18.00 1.25
CA ILE A 16 0.92 18.95 0.42
C ILE A 16 -0.56 18.52 0.29
N ASP A 17 -0.82 17.22 0.07
CA ASP A 17 -2.19 16.68 -0.03
C ASP A 17 -3.01 16.96 1.24
N HIS A 18 -2.45 16.60 2.40
CA HIS A 18 -3.13 16.77 3.68
C HIS A 18 -3.27 18.24 4.08
N ALA A 19 -2.27 19.07 3.81
CA ALA A 19 -2.39 20.51 4.00
C ALA A 19 -3.51 21.10 3.10
N GLY A 20 -3.58 20.69 1.83
CA GLY A 20 -4.66 21.09 0.94
C GLY A 20 -6.03 20.62 1.41
N PHE A 21 -6.12 19.42 2.01
CA PHE A 21 -7.36 18.89 2.53
C PHE A 21 -7.82 19.60 3.81
N MET A 22 -6.90 19.83 4.77
CA MET A 22 -7.23 20.28 6.12
C MET A 22 -7.20 21.80 6.28
N LEU A 23 -6.26 22.49 5.62
CA LEU A 23 -6.03 23.93 5.80
C LEU A 23 -6.48 24.77 4.61
N PHE A 24 -6.45 24.21 3.39
CA PHE A 24 -6.72 24.95 2.16
C PHE A 24 -7.70 24.21 1.23
N PRO A 25 -8.95 23.93 1.66
CA PRO A 25 -9.90 23.08 0.92
C PRO A 25 -10.25 23.64 -0.48
N GLY A 26 -10.09 24.94 -0.70
CA GLY A 26 -10.29 25.57 -2.01
C GLY A 26 -9.13 25.39 -3.01
N GLN A 27 -7.98 24.89 -2.56
CA GLN A 27 -6.77 24.78 -3.38
C GLN A 27 -6.63 23.40 -4.03
N THR A 28 -7.39 23.15 -5.09
CA THR A 28 -7.41 21.85 -5.80
C THR A 28 -6.02 21.40 -6.30
N TRP A 29 -5.13 22.32 -6.66
CA TRP A 29 -3.78 21.96 -7.11
C TRP A 29 -2.97 21.20 -6.06
N MET A 30 -3.17 21.48 -4.77
CA MET A 30 -2.51 20.75 -3.68
C MET A 30 -2.97 19.29 -3.65
N ARG A 31 -4.25 19.05 -3.88
CA ARG A 31 -4.83 17.70 -4.02
C ARG A 31 -4.29 16.97 -5.24
N ILE A 32 -4.11 17.67 -6.36
CA ILE A 32 -3.53 17.12 -7.60
C ILE A 32 -2.11 16.64 -7.36
N ILE A 33 -1.24 17.46 -6.78
CA ILE A 33 0.14 17.08 -6.43
C ILE A 33 0.13 15.92 -5.42
N GLY A 34 -0.78 15.97 -4.46
CA GLY A 34 -0.94 14.96 -3.43
C GLY A 34 -1.21 13.55 -3.96
N ARG A 35 -1.94 13.41 -5.08
CA ARG A 35 -2.26 12.10 -5.68
C ARG A 35 -1.03 11.28 -6.08
N ILE A 36 0.12 11.90 -6.24
CA ILE A 36 1.39 11.23 -6.53
C ILE A 36 1.90 10.42 -5.32
N SER A 37 1.55 10.83 -4.11
CA SER A 37 2.05 10.24 -2.86
C SER A 37 1.71 8.75 -2.73
N TYR A 38 0.42 8.42 -2.81
CA TYR A 38 -0.07 7.06 -2.62
C TYR A 38 0.64 6.04 -3.52
N PRO A 39 0.73 6.22 -4.86
CA PRO A 39 1.41 5.26 -5.72
C PRO A 39 2.88 5.06 -5.37
N LEU A 40 3.59 6.11 -4.99
CA LEU A 40 5.01 6.02 -4.62
C LEU A 40 5.21 5.21 -3.34
N PHE A 41 4.33 5.40 -2.33
CA PHE A 41 4.34 4.56 -1.14
C PHE A 41 3.92 3.12 -1.47
N ALA A 42 2.86 2.91 -2.27
CA ALA A 42 2.40 1.58 -2.68
C ALA A 42 3.51 0.77 -3.36
N TYR A 43 4.24 1.38 -4.31
CA TYR A 43 5.40 0.74 -4.93
C TYR A 43 6.50 0.47 -3.92
N SER A 44 6.78 1.41 -3.01
CA SER A 44 7.79 1.25 -1.95
C SER A 44 7.44 0.14 -0.96
N ILE A 45 6.16 -0.09 -0.66
CA ILE A 45 5.66 -1.20 0.17
C ILE A 45 5.92 -2.54 -0.52
N ALA A 46 5.64 -2.66 -1.82
CA ALA A 46 5.91 -3.87 -2.59
C ALA A 46 7.42 -4.18 -2.64
N GLU A 47 8.26 -3.18 -2.89
CA GLU A 47 9.73 -3.32 -2.84
C GLU A 47 10.20 -3.70 -1.42
N GLY A 48 9.66 -3.04 -0.39
CA GLY A 48 9.97 -3.35 1.01
C GLY A 48 9.64 -4.81 1.35
N PHE A 49 8.49 -5.31 0.94
CA PHE A 49 8.07 -6.70 1.15
C PHE A 49 8.96 -7.69 0.40
N ARG A 50 9.38 -7.36 -0.83
CA ARG A 50 10.27 -8.20 -1.65
C ARG A 50 11.63 -8.38 -1.00
N TYR A 51 12.22 -7.32 -0.46
CA TYR A 51 13.60 -7.33 0.03
C TYR A 51 13.75 -7.47 1.54
N THR A 52 12.67 -7.47 2.31
CA THR A 52 12.74 -7.65 3.76
C THR A 52 13.10 -9.10 4.13
N ARG A 53 13.97 -9.27 5.12
CA ARG A 53 14.30 -10.60 5.68
C ARG A 53 13.19 -11.13 6.58
N ASN A 54 12.52 -10.25 7.34
CA ASN A 54 11.45 -10.61 8.26
C ASN A 54 10.15 -9.93 7.85
N ARG A 55 9.30 -10.65 7.10
CA ARG A 55 8.02 -10.16 6.57
C ARG A 55 6.96 -9.96 7.65
N VAL A 56 6.97 -10.82 8.66
CA VAL A 56 6.05 -10.69 9.81
C VAL A 56 6.33 -9.40 10.57
N ARG A 57 7.59 -9.13 10.90
CA ARG A 57 7.97 -7.87 11.55
C ARG A 57 7.63 -6.65 10.69
N TYR A 58 7.81 -6.76 9.37
CA TYR A 58 7.49 -5.67 8.44
C TYR A 58 5.97 -5.40 8.42
N PHE A 59 5.15 -6.45 8.33
CA PHE A 59 3.71 -6.37 8.44
C PHE A 59 3.27 -5.75 9.78
N LEU A 60 3.75 -6.30 10.89
CA LEU A 60 3.37 -5.83 12.23
C LEU A 60 3.71 -4.35 12.45
N GLN A 61 4.84 -3.87 11.93
CA GLN A 61 5.20 -2.45 12.04
C GLN A 61 4.20 -1.53 11.34
N ILE A 62 3.74 -1.90 10.14
CA ILE A 62 2.77 -1.11 9.37
C ILE A 62 1.38 -1.25 9.97
N PHE A 63 0.99 -2.47 10.33
CA PHE A 63 -0.32 -2.78 10.90
C PHE A 63 -0.54 -2.09 12.26
N LEU A 64 0.39 -2.23 13.20
CA LEU A 64 0.28 -1.62 14.53
C LEU A 64 0.27 -0.09 14.46
N LEU A 65 1.09 0.49 13.58
CA LEU A 65 1.05 1.92 13.33
C LEU A 65 -0.29 2.34 12.72
N GLY A 66 -0.82 1.56 11.76
CA GLY A 66 -2.13 1.79 11.16
C GLY A 66 -3.27 1.72 12.16
N VAL A 67 -3.26 0.72 13.03
CA VAL A 67 -4.25 0.58 14.13
C VAL A 67 -4.14 1.76 15.10
N GLY A 68 -2.93 2.15 15.50
CA GLY A 68 -2.74 3.31 16.38
C GLY A 68 -3.29 4.61 15.77
N CYS A 69 -2.99 4.88 14.51
CA CYS A 69 -3.55 6.04 13.79
C CYS A 69 -5.07 5.94 13.65
N GLN A 70 -5.61 4.73 13.42
CA GLN A 70 -7.04 4.50 13.32
C GLN A 70 -7.78 4.78 14.63
N ILE A 71 -7.23 4.34 15.75
CA ILE A 71 -7.81 4.62 17.08
C ILE A 71 -7.91 6.13 17.30
N VAL A 72 -6.81 6.86 17.05
CA VAL A 72 -6.80 8.34 17.17
C VAL A 72 -7.82 8.98 16.26
N TYR A 73 -7.89 8.56 14.99
CA TYR A 73 -8.84 9.07 14.02
C TYR A 73 -10.29 8.81 14.46
N THR A 74 -10.60 7.59 14.91
CA THR A 74 -11.95 7.22 15.36
C THR A 74 -12.38 8.03 16.59
N ILE A 75 -11.46 8.32 17.51
CA ILE A 75 -11.74 9.17 18.67
C ILE A 75 -12.00 10.62 18.24
N ALA A 76 -11.24 11.13 17.28
CA ALA A 76 -11.36 12.51 16.82
C ALA A 76 -12.61 12.76 15.96
N GLU A 77 -12.92 11.86 15.03
CA GLU A 77 -13.96 12.04 14.01
C GLU A 77 -15.24 11.23 14.28
N GLY A 78 -15.24 10.32 15.27
CA GLY A 78 -16.40 9.48 15.61
C GLY A 78 -16.77 8.45 14.54
N THR A 79 -15.94 8.25 13.52
CA THR A 79 -16.21 7.37 12.37
C THR A 79 -15.16 6.31 12.18
N LEU A 80 -15.57 5.12 11.69
CA LEU A 80 -14.65 4.06 11.33
C LEU A 80 -14.24 4.21 9.84
N TYR A 81 -12.99 4.60 9.63
CA TYR A 81 -12.42 4.78 8.30
C TYR A 81 -11.02 4.20 8.25
N PHE A 82 -10.79 3.17 7.46
CA PHE A 82 -9.48 2.52 7.38
C PHE A 82 -8.53 3.32 6.47
N GLY A 83 -7.61 4.03 7.12
CA GLY A 83 -6.60 4.83 6.43
C GLY A 83 -5.56 3.99 5.70
N ILE A 84 -4.69 4.66 4.97
CA ILE A 84 -3.74 4.09 4.01
C ILE A 84 -2.82 3.01 4.60
N LEU A 85 -2.43 3.09 5.87
CA LEU A 85 -1.58 2.08 6.50
C LEU A 85 -2.31 0.74 6.66
N LEU A 86 -3.62 0.76 6.94
CA LEU A 86 -4.44 -0.45 6.98
C LEU A 86 -4.68 -0.99 5.55
N THR A 87 -4.87 -0.12 4.55
CA THR A 87 -4.89 -0.52 3.13
C THR A 87 -3.62 -1.28 2.76
N PHE A 88 -2.44 -0.75 3.11
CA PHE A 88 -1.17 -1.45 2.88
C PHE A 88 -1.02 -2.74 3.70
N SER A 89 -1.61 -2.82 4.87
CA SER A 89 -1.61 -4.04 5.68
C SER A 89 -2.38 -5.17 4.99
N PHE A 90 -3.55 -4.89 4.42
CA PHE A 90 -4.27 -5.85 3.58
C PHE A 90 -3.44 -6.28 2.35
N SER A 91 -2.80 -5.33 1.67
CA SER A 91 -1.90 -5.63 0.56
C SER A 91 -0.76 -6.56 0.97
N LEU A 92 -0.16 -6.34 2.14
CA LEU A 92 0.93 -7.19 2.66
C LEU A 92 0.48 -8.61 2.95
N VAL A 93 -0.73 -8.80 3.48
CA VAL A 93 -1.31 -10.14 3.69
C VAL A 93 -1.51 -10.85 2.35
N LEU A 94 -2.12 -10.18 1.37
CA LEU A 94 -2.33 -10.76 0.04
C LEU A 94 -1.01 -11.07 -0.67
N MET A 95 0.02 -10.20 -0.55
CA MET A 95 1.35 -10.47 -1.09
C MET A 95 2.04 -11.66 -0.40
N ALA A 96 1.82 -11.85 0.92
CA ALA A 96 2.35 -13.00 1.64
C ALA A 96 1.71 -14.30 1.12
N LEU A 97 0.39 -14.34 0.98
CA LEU A 97 -0.31 -15.49 0.42
C LEU A 97 0.07 -15.76 -1.04
N LEU A 98 0.17 -14.72 -1.88
CA LEU A 98 0.61 -14.84 -3.27
C LEU A 98 2.02 -15.42 -3.37
N ARG A 99 2.91 -15.08 -2.44
CA ARG A 99 4.24 -15.70 -2.36
C ARG A 99 4.14 -17.19 -2.07
N GLU A 100 3.27 -17.61 -1.13
CA GLU A 100 3.08 -19.03 -0.80
C GLU A 100 2.47 -19.80 -1.98
N VAL A 101 1.55 -19.18 -2.72
CA VAL A 101 1.03 -19.75 -3.98
C VAL A 101 2.17 -20.00 -4.97
N LYS A 102 3.00 -18.97 -5.24
CA LYS A 102 4.14 -19.13 -6.16
C LYS A 102 5.09 -20.24 -5.73
N ALA A 103 5.46 -20.28 -4.45
CA ALA A 103 6.35 -21.31 -3.91
C ALA A 103 5.76 -22.71 -4.05
N ALA A 104 4.47 -22.88 -3.73
CA ALA A 104 3.78 -24.17 -3.84
C ALA A 104 3.71 -24.68 -5.29
N TRP A 105 3.48 -23.77 -6.26
CA TRP A 105 3.50 -24.13 -7.69
C TRP A 105 4.89 -24.44 -8.23
N GLN A 106 5.94 -23.95 -7.59
CA GLN A 106 7.34 -24.25 -7.91
C GLN A 106 7.86 -25.51 -7.20
N GLY A 107 7.04 -26.09 -6.31
CA GLY A 107 7.43 -27.25 -5.50
C GLY A 107 8.26 -26.90 -4.26
N ASP A 108 8.44 -25.60 -3.97
CA ASP A 108 9.21 -25.12 -2.83
C ASP A 108 8.43 -25.27 -1.52
N GLU A 109 9.13 -25.70 -0.47
CA GLU A 109 8.58 -25.73 0.89
C GLU A 109 8.88 -24.43 1.62
N THR A 110 7.84 -23.79 2.13
CA THR A 110 7.97 -22.61 2.97
C THR A 110 7.42 -22.88 4.38
N ALA A 111 7.98 -22.18 5.38
CA ALA A 111 7.50 -22.31 6.76
C ALA A 111 6.04 -21.89 6.92
N LEU A 112 5.59 -20.87 6.18
CA LEU A 112 4.20 -20.42 6.21
C LEU A 112 3.30 -21.40 5.44
N GLY A 113 3.72 -21.84 4.25
CA GLY A 113 3.00 -22.86 3.48
C GLY A 113 2.76 -24.13 4.30
N ASN A 114 3.80 -24.65 4.99
CA ASN A 114 3.68 -25.82 5.84
C ASN A 114 2.77 -25.60 7.07
N ARG A 115 2.65 -24.38 7.57
CA ARG A 115 1.69 -24.03 8.64
C ARG A 115 0.26 -23.95 8.14
N LEU A 116 0.04 -23.43 6.93
CA LEU A 116 -1.29 -23.27 6.34
C LEU A 116 -1.88 -24.58 5.84
N THR A 117 -1.04 -25.46 5.30
CA THR A 117 -1.49 -26.68 4.62
C THR A 117 -1.18 -27.98 5.37
N GLY A 118 -0.36 -27.91 6.42
CA GLY A 118 0.15 -29.09 7.13
C GLY A 118 1.42 -29.68 6.48
N ARG A 119 2.17 -30.45 7.28
CA ARG A 119 3.35 -31.18 6.81
C ARG A 119 2.95 -32.48 6.15
N GLY A 120 3.67 -32.88 5.11
CA GLY A 120 3.48 -34.17 4.45
C GLY A 120 2.41 -34.22 3.35
N LEU A 121 1.83 -33.09 2.97
CA LEU A 121 0.91 -33.03 1.84
C LEU A 121 1.65 -33.09 0.49
N SER A 122 1.01 -33.70 -0.51
CA SER A 122 1.52 -33.69 -1.87
C SER A 122 1.64 -32.25 -2.42
N ALA A 123 2.58 -32.04 -3.36
CA ALA A 123 2.78 -30.73 -3.99
C ALA A 123 1.49 -30.19 -4.63
N GLY A 124 0.71 -31.06 -5.28
CA GLY A 124 -0.58 -30.67 -5.88
C GLY A 124 -1.61 -30.22 -4.85
N MET A 125 -1.74 -30.92 -3.72
CA MET A 125 -2.67 -30.53 -2.66
C MET A 125 -2.23 -29.21 -2.00
N ARG A 126 -0.93 -29.01 -1.82
CA ARG A 126 -0.38 -27.77 -1.27
C ARG A 126 -0.66 -26.57 -2.19
N SER A 127 -0.43 -26.70 -3.51
CA SER A 127 -0.71 -25.63 -4.46
C SER A 127 -2.22 -25.31 -4.51
N THR A 128 -3.09 -26.29 -4.45
CA THR A 128 -4.54 -26.08 -4.41
C THR A 128 -4.97 -25.34 -3.13
N LEU A 129 -4.51 -25.78 -1.96
CA LEU A 129 -4.88 -25.17 -0.68
C LEU A 129 -4.35 -23.73 -0.53
N THR A 130 -3.10 -23.47 -0.92
CA THR A 130 -2.55 -22.10 -0.87
C THR A 130 -3.25 -21.18 -1.85
N THR A 131 -3.61 -21.67 -3.03
CA THR A 131 -4.38 -20.92 -4.03
C THR A 131 -5.80 -20.62 -3.52
N ALA A 132 -6.48 -21.61 -2.94
CA ALA A 132 -7.80 -21.43 -2.34
C ALA A 132 -7.75 -20.39 -1.19
N ALA A 133 -6.74 -20.48 -0.31
CA ALA A 133 -6.54 -19.52 0.77
C ALA A 133 -6.31 -18.10 0.25
N PHE A 134 -5.53 -17.94 -0.83
CA PHE A 134 -5.32 -16.64 -1.47
C PHE A 134 -6.64 -16.04 -2.01
N PHE A 135 -7.42 -16.81 -2.75
CA PHE A 135 -8.71 -16.35 -3.28
C PHE A 135 -9.72 -16.07 -2.17
N LEU A 136 -9.82 -16.93 -1.17
CA LEU A 136 -10.69 -16.70 -0.02
C LEU A 136 -10.33 -15.39 0.70
N CYS A 137 -9.05 -15.20 1.00
CA CYS A 137 -8.58 -13.99 1.65
C CYS A 137 -8.82 -12.73 0.78
N THR A 138 -8.68 -12.86 -0.54
CA THR A 138 -8.98 -11.77 -1.49
C THR A 138 -10.47 -11.41 -1.48
N ILE A 139 -11.36 -12.41 -1.47
CA ILE A 139 -12.81 -12.22 -1.38
C ILE A 139 -13.19 -11.57 -0.04
N LEU A 140 -12.64 -12.08 1.07
CA LEU A 140 -12.87 -11.49 2.40
C LEU A 140 -12.38 -10.03 2.48
N THR A 141 -11.23 -9.75 1.89
CA THR A 141 -10.71 -8.38 1.82
C THR A 141 -11.62 -7.47 0.99
N ALA A 142 -12.12 -7.95 -0.15
CA ALA A 142 -13.10 -7.22 -0.95
C ALA A 142 -14.41 -6.97 -0.16
N ALA A 143 -14.92 -7.97 0.55
CA ALA A 143 -16.10 -7.83 1.40
C ALA A 143 -15.89 -6.78 2.51
N VAL A 144 -14.72 -6.76 3.16
CA VAL A 144 -14.40 -5.74 4.16
C VAL A 144 -14.45 -4.33 3.57
N THR A 145 -13.96 -4.13 2.32
CA THR A 145 -14.00 -2.81 1.67
C THR A 145 -15.40 -2.36 1.26
N MET A 146 -16.37 -3.28 1.23
CA MET A 146 -17.79 -2.95 1.03
C MET A 146 -18.48 -2.58 2.34
N LEU A 147 -18.04 -3.13 3.47
CA LEU A 147 -18.62 -2.92 4.79
C LEU A 147 -18.03 -1.69 5.50
N VAL A 148 -16.76 -1.43 5.30
CA VAL A 148 -16.01 -0.33 5.93
C VAL A 148 -15.33 0.49 4.84
N LYS A 149 -15.40 1.81 4.97
CA LYS A 149 -14.71 2.72 4.05
C LYS A 149 -13.20 2.58 4.24
N VAL A 150 -12.52 2.19 3.16
CA VAL A 150 -11.06 1.96 3.12
C VAL A 150 -10.44 2.91 2.09
N ASP A 151 -9.28 3.48 2.41
CA ASP A 151 -8.55 4.36 1.47
C ASP A 151 -8.32 3.67 0.13
N TYR A 152 -8.76 4.31 -0.95
CA TYR A 152 -8.73 3.82 -2.34
C TYR A 152 -9.49 2.52 -2.58
N GLY A 153 -10.28 2.02 -1.60
CA GLY A 153 -11.09 0.82 -1.71
C GLY A 153 -10.28 -0.44 -2.05
N PHE A 154 -10.97 -1.43 -2.60
CA PHE A 154 -10.33 -2.71 -2.97
C PHE A 154 -9.25 -2.54 -4.05
N CYS A 155 -9.46 -1.66 -5.04
CA CYS A 155 -8.45 -1.39 -6.07
C CYS A 155 -7.14 -0.87 -5.47
N GLY A 156 -7.21 -0.02 -4.42
CA GLY A 156 -6.03 0.45 -3.71
C GLY A 156 -5.23 -0.69 -3.06
N ILE A 157 -5.92 -1.70 -2.52
CA ILE A 157 -5.25 -2.87 -1.93
C ILE A 157 -4.50 -3.69 -3.00
N LEU A 158 -4.99 -3.72 -4.25
CA LEU A 158 -4.39 -4.48 -5.35
C LEU A 158 -3.18 -3.76 -6.00
N VAL A 159 -3.05 -2.45 -5.87
CA VAL A 159 -1.96 -1.69 -6.50
C VAL A 159 -0.56 -2.18 -6.08
N PRO A 160 -0.23 -2.40 -4.78
CA PRO A 160 1.06 -2.97 -4.39
C PRO A 160 1.27 -4.40 -4.90
N LEU A 161 0.20 -5.21 -5.03
CA LEU A 161 0.29 -6.56 -5.57
C LEU A 161 0.74 -6.55 -7.05
N ALA A 162 0.24 -5.60 -7.85
CA ALA A 162 0.64 -5.46 -9.24
C ALA A 162 2.15 -5.17 -9.39
N ALA A 163 2.75 -4.39 -8.48
CA ALA A 163 4.19 -4.19 -8.44
C ALA A 163 4.96 -5.41 -7.93
N TYR A 164 4.34 -6.25 -7.08
CA TYR A 164 4.98 -7.43 -6.52
C TYR A 164 4.93 -8.64 -7.45
N LEU A 165 3.86 -8.82 -8.23
CA LEU A 165 3.58 -10.01 -9.03
C LEU A 165 4.68 -10.35 -10.05
N PRO A 166 5.18 -9.43 -10.92
CA PRO A 166 6.18 -9.76 -11.91
C PRO A 166 7.60 -9.86 -11.31
N GLU A 167 8.44 -10.70 -11.91
CA GLU A 167 9.84 -10.84 -11.49
C GLU A 167 10.72 -9.71 -12.07
N SER A 168 10.54 -9.39 -13.35
CA SER A 168 11.31 -8.37 -14.05
C SER A 168 10.96 -6.95 -13.58
N VAL A 169 11.95 -6.11 -13.33
CA VAL A 169 11.77 -4.69 -12.94
C VAL A 169 10.93 -3.91 -13.96
N LYS A 170 11.15 -4.16 -15.26
CA LYS A 170 10.40 -3.51 -16.33
C LYS A 170 8.91 -3.91 -16.29
N MET A 171 8.64 -5.22 -16.14
CA MET A 171 7.27 -5.72 -16.04
C MET A 171 6.57 -5.23 -14.75
N ARG A 172 7.30 -5.13 -13.63
CA ARG A 172 6.74 -4.57 -12.38
C ARG A 172 6.23 -3.14 -12.57
N LYS A 173 7.03 -2.28 -13.20
CA LYS A 173 6.63 -0.89 -13.50
C LYS A 173 5.46 -0.85 -14.47
N GLY A 174 5.45 -1.72 -15.48
CA GLY A 174 4.35 -1.83 -16.44
C GLY A 174 3.04 -2.27 -15.78
N ALA A 175 3.05 -3.39 -15.05
CA ALA A 175 1.88 -3.91 -14.33
C ALA A 175 1.37 -2.91 -13.29
N PHE A 176 2.27 -2.22 -12.59
CA PHE A 176 1.91 -1.18 -11.66
C PHE A 176 1.22 0.01 -12.36
N GLY A 177 1.75 0.47 -13.50
CA GLY A 177 1.13 1.54 -14.29
C GLY A 177 -0.26 1.17 -14.81
N VAL A 178 -0.45 -0.07 -15.28
CA VAL A 178 -1.77 -0.58 -15.67
C VAL A 178 -2.73 -0.56 -14.48
N MET A 179 -2.29 -1.03 -13.31
CA MET A 179 -3.16 -1.05 -12.12
C MET A 179 -3.49 0.37 -11.61
N LEU A 180 -2.58 1.33 -11.76
CA LEU A 180 -2.88 2.74 -11.48
C LEU A 180 -3.93 3.31 -12.45
N ALA A 181 -3.87 2.93 -13.73
CA ALA A 181 -4.89 3.35 -14.69
C ALA A 181 -6.27 2.75 -14.33
N VAL A 182 -6.31 1.48 -13.92
CA VAL A 182 -7.54 0.84 -13.42
C VAL A 182 -8.07 1.57 -12.18
N LEU A 183 -7.21 1.83 -11.19
CA LEU A 183 -7.58 2.59 -9.99
C LEU A 183 -8.16 3.96 -10.37
N SER A 184 -7.49 4.68 -11.27
CA SER A 184 -7.94 6.00 -11.74
C SER A 184 -9.31 5.93 -12.40
N ALA A 185 -9.54 4.94 -13.26
CA ALA A 185 -10.83 4.75 -13.95
C ALA A 185 -11.96 4.42 -12.95
N VAL A 186 -11.70 3.54 -11.98
CA VAL A 186 -12.67 3.19 -10.92
C VAL A 186 -12.99 4.42 -10.06
N GLN A 187 -11.99 5.15 -9.59
CA GLN A 187 -12.22 6.34 -8.75
C GLN A 187 -12.93 7.45 -9.53
N TRP A 188 -12.61 7.61 -10.83
CA TRP A 188 -13.32 8.54 -11.70
C TRP A 188 -14.80 8.19 -11.80
N SER A 189 -15.14 6.90 -11.98
CA SER A 189 -16.54 6.43 -12.03
C SER A 189 -17.28 6.61 -10.71
N LEU A 190 -16.55 6.65 -9.58
CA LEU A 190 -17.07 6.92 -8.24
C LEU A 190 -17.12 8.43 -7.90
N GLY A 191 -16.73 9.31 -8.85
CA GLY A 191 -16.81 10.77 -8.70
C GLY A 191 -15.51 11.47 -8.28
N ASP A 192 -14.44 10.74 -7.92
CA ASP A 192 -13.12 11.35 -7.63
C ASP A 192 -12.32 11.59 -8.91
N LYS A 193 -12.59 12.70 -9.57
CA LYS A 193 -11.91 13.11 -10.81
C LYS A 193 -10.45 13.51 -10.59
N VAL A 194 -10.07 13.86 -9.36
CA VAL A 194 -8.70 14.26 -9.02
C VAL A 194 -7.76 13.05 -8.99
N GLN A 195 -8.30 11.84 -8.77
CA GLN A 195 -7.47 10.64 -8.66
C GLN A 195 -6.68 10.29 -9.93
N ILE A 196 -7.10 10.73 -11.12
CA ILE A 196 -6.37 10.48 -12.38
C ILE A 196 -4.92 11.01 -12.33
N TRP A 197 -4.66 12.06 -11.56
CA TRP A 197 -3.34 12.64 -11.42
C TRP A 197 -2.33 11.73 -10.71
N CYS A 198 -2.79 10.63 -10.09
CA CYS A 198 -1.90 9.62 -9.52
C CYS A 198 -1.00 8.97 -10.60
N LEU A 199 -1.39 9.02 -11.89
CA LEU A 199 -0.58 8.51 -13.00
C LEU A 199 0.75 9.24 -13.15
N PHE A 200 0.84 10.51 -12.72
CA PHE A 200 2.12 11.25 -12.72
C PHE A 200 3.18 10.63 -11.79
N ALA A 201 2.78 9.78 -10.85
CA ALA A 201 3.74 9.00 -10.06
C ALA A 201 4.61 8.07 -10.92
N MET A 202 4.17 7.74 -12.14
CA MET A 202 4.98 6.95 -13.07
C MET A 202 6.26 7.68 -13.49
N ILE A 203 6.29 9.02 -13.52
CA ILE A 203 7.48 9.79 -13.89
C ILE A 203 8.65 9.48 -12.93
N PRO A 204 8.55 9.72 -11.60
CA PRO A 204 9.60 9.36 -10.67
C PRO A 204 9.85 7.85 -10.59
N LEU A 205 8.83 6.99 -10.81
CA LEU A 205 9.01 5.55 -10.83
C LEU A 205 9.81 5.06 -12.04
N LEU A 206 9.63 5.65 -13.21
CA LEU A 206 10.44 5.33 -14.39
C LEU A 206 11.91 5.69 -14.17
N LEU A 207 12.19 6.78 -13.46
CA LEU A 207 13.53 7.22 -13.08
C LEU A 207 14.14 6.42 -11.90
N TYR A 208 13.35 5.60 -11.23
CA TYR A 208 13.81 4.77 -10.12
C TYR A 208 14.73 3.65 -10.59
N ASN A 209 15.91 3.53 -9.97
CA ASN A 209 16.99 2.60 -10.37
C ASN A 209 16.99 1.26 -9.61
N GLY A 210 15.96 0.96 -8.81
CA GLY A 210 15.87 -0.27 -8.03
C GLY A 210 16.77 -0.33 -6.80
N LYS A 211 17.54 0.72 -6.47
CA LYS A 211 18.47 0.74 -5.33
C LYS A 211 17.89 1.52 -4.15
N PRO A 212 18.08 1.05 -2.89
CA PRO A 212 17.49 1.68 -1.70
C PRO A 212 17.99 3.11 -1.44
N GLY A 213 19.22 3.44 -1.89
CA GLY A 213 19.87 4.73 -1.61
C GLY A 213 20.82 4.67 -0.41
N LYS A 214 21.62 5.73 -0.23
CA LYS A 214 22.65 5.85 0.81
C LYS A 214 22.05 5.93 2.22
N TYR A 215 20.94 6.64 2.39
CA TYR A 215 20.32 6.89 3.68
C TYR A 215 19.18 5.91 3.95
N ARG A 216 19.19 5.26 5.11
CA ARG A 216 18.17 4.32 5.56
C ARG A 216 17.33 4.94 6.69
N MET A 217 16.58 5.99 6.39
CA MET A 217 15.75 6.71 7.37
C MET A 217 14.39 6.02 7.57
N LYS A 218 14.41 4.73 7.95
CA LYS A 218 13.20 3.93 8.14
C LYS A 218 12.26 4.56 9.17
N TRP A 219 12.78 4.92 10.33
CA TRP A 219 12.01 5.50 11.43
C TRP A 219 11.42 6.85 11.09
N PHE A 220 12.12 7.66 10.29
CA PHE A 220 11.59 8.94 9.81
C PHE A 220 10.24 8.77 9.14
N PHE A 221 10.09 7.83 8.20
CA PHE A 221 8.85 7.64 7.45
C PHE A 221 7.71 7.07 8.32
N TYR A 222 8.03 6.25 9.34
CA TYR A 222 7.02 5.77 10.29
C TYR A 222 6.53 6.87 11.24
N ILE A 223 7.42 7.73 11.73
CA ILE A 223 7.08 8.82 12.62
C ILE A 223 6.42 9.97 11.84
N PHE A 224 6.86 10.22 10.61
CA PHE A 224 6.35 11.30 9.77
C PHE A 224 4.83 11.20 9.58
N TYR A 225 4.28 9.99 9.35
CA TYR A 225 2.86 9.81 9.08
C TYR A 225 1.96 10.30 10.24
N PRO A 226 2.10 9.83 11.48
CA PRO A 226 1.27 10.33 12.58
C PRO A 226 1.58 11.78 12.95
N VAL A 227 2.86 12.19 12.90
CA VAL A 227 3.27 13.54 13.34
C VAL A 227 2.74 14.63 12.44
N HIS A 228 2.85 14.49 11.10
CA HIS A 228 2.34 15.53 10.21
C HIS A 228 0.81 15.62 10.25
N MET A 229 0.10 14.48 10.43
CA MET A 229 -1.36 14.47 10.59
C MET A 229 -1.78 15.20 11.87
N ALA A 230 -1.14 14.89 13.00
CA ALA A 230 -1.40 15.56 14.27
C ALA A 230 -1.08 17.07 14.19
N ALA A 231 0.05 17.44 13.59
CA ALA A 231 0.42 18.83 13.43
C ALA A 231 -0.60 19.62 12.57
N LEU A 232 -1.00 19.08 11.43
CA LEU A 232 -2.00 19.70 10.55
C LEU A 232 -3.37 19.81 11.23
N TYR A 233 -3.77 18.77 11.99
CA TYR A 233 -5.01 18.80 12.76
C TYR A 233 -5.00 19.89 13.82
N LEU A 234 -3.91 20.02 14.60
CA LEU A 234 -3.77 21.10 15.59
C LEU A 234 -3.78 22.49 14.93
N ILE A 235 -3.13 22.64 13.80
CA ILE A 235 -3.14 23.93 13.06
C ILE A 235 -4.56 24.23 12.58
N SER A 236 -5.31 23.24 12.06
CA SER A 236 -6.68 23.46 11.58
C SER A 236 -7.68 23.85 12.67
N MET A 237 -7.34 23.62 13.94
CA MET A 237 -8.15 24.07 15.08
C MET A 237 -7.93 25.57 15.42
N ILE A 238 -6.84 26.16 14.91
CA ILE A 238 -6.42 27.54 15.23
C ILE A 238 -6.75 28.51 14.09
N VAL A 239 -6.79 27.99 12.85
CA VAL A 239 -7.08 28.75 11.63
C VAL A 239 -8.52 28.63 11.21
#